data_90f20a90d882a2b7d5cd609d3ba7a578
#
_entry.id   90f20a90d882a2b7d5cd609d3ba7a578
#
_cell.length_a   1.000
_cell.length_b   1.000
_cell.length_c   1.000
_cell.angle_alpha   90.00
_cell.angle_beta   90.00
_cell.angle_gamma   90.00
#
_symmetry.space_group_name_H-M   'P 1'
#
loop_
_entity.id
_entity.type
_entity.pdbx_description
1 polymer ?
#
loop_
_entity_poly.entity_id
_entity_poly.type
_entity_poly.pdbx_seq_one_letter_code
_entity_poly.pdbx_strand_id
1 'polypeptide(L)'
;MGTENLFILGNQDLSAYDSTLTSTVPFWGKFFFQLVFCATAATIVSGAMAERTKFSAYLLYSALISAIVYPISGHWCWNSDGWLAQLGFHDFAGSTVVHMVGGISALVGAIFLGPRIGKFDKNGKARAIPGHSMTLAMLGIFLLWIGWFGFNPGSTITADGKDTWVEMGSIFITTNLAAAVGALTAMFLAWKKYGKPDVGLTINGALAGLIGITAGCDVVSPVGAFFIGLICAFIYVYAASIVENKFKIDDPVGAFAAHGCCGAGGTLLVGLLDGYFGEGGQHINVNVFTRETLQDAMDHPEKYPQLTVRVSGYAVNFIKLTREQQLDVISRTFHAGS
;
A
#
# COMPACT_ATOMS: atom_id res chain seq x y z
N MET A 1 -9.99 11.78 20.55
CA MET A 1 -10.16 10.49 21.22
C MET A 1 -11.52 10.50 21.88
N GLY A 2 -12.46 9.70 21.38
CA GLY A 2 -13.69 9.43 22.12
C GLY A 2 -13.35 8.64 23.36
N THR A 3 -13.69 9.17 24.53
CA THR A 3 -13.50 8.48 25.81
C THR A 3 -14.65 7.54 26.13
N GLU A 4 -15.70 7.58 25.30
CA GLU A 4 -16.86 6.72 25.43
C GLU A 4 -16.56 5.34 24.86
N ASN A 5 -16.90 4.31 25.61
CA ASN A 5 -16.82 2.90 25.19
C ASN A 5 -15.39 2.37 24.91
N LEU A 6 -14.41 2.75 25.75
CA LEU A 6 -13.02 2.27 25.66
C LEU A 6 -12.89 0.73 25.77
N PHE A 7 -13.85 0.06 26.36
CA PHE A 7 -13.83 -1.40 26.54
C PHE A 7 -15.12 -2.06 26.05
N ILE A 8 -15.00 -3.04 25.19
CA ILE A 8 -16.12 -3.85 24.70
C ILE A 8 -16.34 -5.00 25.69
N LEU A 9 -17.40 -4.89 26.51
CA LEU A 9 -17.72 -5.87 27.55
C LEU A 9 -18.76 -6.94 27.13
N GLY A 10 -19.14 -6.94 25.84
CA GLY A 10 -19.99 -7.98 25.25
C GLY A 10 -21.50 -7.81 25.40
N ASN A 11 -21.95 -7.00 26.35
CA ASN A 11 -23.37 -6.74 26.65
C ASN A 11 -23.79 -5.27 26.49
N GLN A 12 -22.94 -4.47 25.83
CA GLN A 12 -23.18 -3.06 25.58
C GLN A 12 -24.08 -2.85 24.37
N ASP A 13 -24.74 -1.69 24.31
CA ASP A 13 -25.33 -1.20 23.08
C ASP A 13 -24.21 -0.89 22.08
N LEU A 14 -24.11 -1.72 21.05
CA LEU A 14 -23.07 -1.62 20.05
C LEU A 14 -23.31 -0.49 19.04
N SER A 15 -24.50 0.13 19.02
CA SER A 15 -24.84 1.24 18.14
C SER A 15 -23.98 2.49 18.37
N ALA A 16 -23.40 2.61 19.58
CA ALA A 16 -22.50 3.71 19.94
C ALA A 16 -21.09 3.59 19.33
N TYR A 17 -20.71 2.44 18.76
CA TYR A 17 -19.35 2.24 18.28
C TYR A 17 -19.12 2.71 16.85
N ASP A 18 -20.15 2.78 16.05
CA ASP A 18 -19.98 3.27 14.68
C ASP A 18 -21.30 3.50 13.94
N SER A 19 -21.43 4.66 13.30
CA SER A 19 -22.43 4.92 12.28
C SER A 19 -22.29 3.99 11.05
N THR A 20 -21.12 3.35 10.86
CA THR A 20 -20.85 2.37 9.79
C THR A 20 -21.34 0.95 10.13
N LEU A 21 -21.96 0.72 11.28
CA LEU A 21 -22.61 -0.55 11.62
C LEU A 21 -23.81 -0.88 10.71
N THR A 22 -24.17 0.03 9.82
CA THR A 22 -25.15 -0.22 8.76
C THR A 22 -24.66 -1.11 7.63
N SER A 23 -23.37 -1.51 7.63
CA SER A 23 -22.85 -2.45 6.64
C SER A 23 -23.34 -3.88 6.91
N THR A 24 -23.35 -4.68 5.85
CA THR A 24 -23.77 -6.08 5.87
C THR A 24 -22.89 -7.00 6.71
N VAL A 25 -21.67 -6.55 7.07
CA VAL A 25 -20.76 -7.30 7.94
C VAL A 25 -21.11 -7.05 9.41
N PRO A 26 -21.38 -8.11 10.20
CA PRO A 26 -21.68 -7.97 11.61
C PRO A 26 -20.55 -7.30 12.39
N PHE A 27 -20.91 -6.60 13.47
CA PHE A 27 -19.98 -5.90 14.37
C PHE A 27 -18.76 -6.75 14.75
N TRP A 28 -18.96 -8.00 15.19
CA TRP A 28 -17.85 -8.87 15.59
C TRP A 28 -16.91 -9.25 14.43
N GLY A 29 -17.43 -9.31 13.21
CA GLY A 29 -16.61 -9.49 12.01
C GLY A 29 -15.70 -8.28 11.76
N LYS A 30 -16.26 -7.07 11.84
CA LYS A 30 -15.49 -5.81 11.73
C LYS A 30 -14.48 -5.66 12.86
N PHE A 31 -14.91 -5.97 14.10
CA PHE A 31 -14.01 -5.93 15.26
C PHE A 31 -12.82 -6.86 15.07
N PHE A 32 -13.07 -8.11 14.65
CA PHE A 32 -11.99 -9.06 14.38
C PHE A 32 -11.08 -8.59 13.26
N PHE A 33 -11.64 -8.04 12.19
CA PHE A 33 -10.88 -7.46 11.09
C PHE A 33 -9.91 -6.37 11.59
N GLN A 34 -10.40 -5.41 12.36
CA GLN A 34 -9.57 -4.36 12.94
C GLN A 34 -8.57 -4.88 13.98
N LEU A 35 -8.93 -5.92 14.73
CA LEU A 35 -8.03 -6.57 15.68
C LEU A 35 -6.79 -7.15 14.99
N VAL A 36 -6.95 -7.84 13.85
CA VAL A 36 -5.80 -8.41 13.12
C VAL A 36 -4.95 -7.35 12.43
N PHE A 37 -5.51 -6.21 12.05
CA PHE A 37 -4.78 -5.05 11.56
C PHE A 37 -3.91 -4.43 12.66
N CYS A 38 -4.49 -4.25 13.85
CA CYS A 38 -3.75 -3.83 15.06
C CYS A 38 -2.61 -4.79 15.40
N ALA A 39 -2.88 -6.10 15.38
CA ALA A 39 -1.88 -7.13 15.60
C ALA A 39 -0.75 -7.06 14.55
N THR A 40 -1.09 -6.73 13.30
CA THR A 40 -0.10 -6.53 12.23
C THR A 40 0.83 -5.35 12.54
N ALA A 41 0.30 -4.20 12.95
CA ALA A 41 1.11 -3.05 13.34
C ALA A 41 2.07 -3.40 14.49
N ALA A 42 1.60 -4.12 15.51
CA ALA A 42 2.42 -4.54 16.64
C ALA A 42 3.51 -5.56 16.24
N THR A 43 3.18 -6.53 15.37
CA THR A 43 4.13 -7.58 14.97
C THR A 43 5.25 -7.08 14.06
N ILE A 44 5.03 -6.02 13.27
CA ILE A 44 6.07 -5.40 12.43
C ILE A 44 7.29 -5.00 13.28
N VAL A 45 7.05 -4.50 14.49
CA VAL A 45 8.12 -4.05 15.40
C VAL A 45 9.06 -5.19 15.79
N SER A 46 8.55 -6.42 15.88
CA SER A 46 9.35 -7.60 16.28
C SER A 46 10.53 -7.86 15.34
N GLY A 47 10.36 -7.60 14.04
CA GLY A 47 11.41 -7.80 13.04
C GLY A 47 12.64 -6.91 13.27
N ALA A 48 12.43 -5.64 13.62
CA ALA A 48 13.53 -4.71 13.91
C ALA A 48 14.22 -4.98 15.25
N MET A 49 13.54 -5.66 16.17
CA MET A 49 14.04 -5.96 17.50
C MET A 49 14.52 -7.40 17.69
N ALA A 50 14.53 -8.19 16.59
CA ALA A 50 14.90 -9.60 16.61
C ALA A 50 16.28 -9.85 17.23
N GLU A 51 16.41 -11.02 17.87
CA GLU A 51 17.63 -11.58 18.47
C GLU A 51 18.18 -10.85 19.70
N ARG A 52 17.61 -9.71 20.13
CA ARG A 52 18.12 -8.91 21.27
C ARG A 52 17.07 -8.38 22.23
N THR A 53 15.78 -8.60 21.95
CA THR A 53 14.68 -8.15 22.79
C THR A 53 14.24 -9.22 23.77
N LYS A 54 14.04 -8.87 25.03
CA LYS A 54 13.45 -9.76 26.02
C LYS A 54 11.97 -10.00 25.67
N PHE A 55 11.49 -11.23 25.82
CA PHE A 55 10.11 -11.58 25.52
C PHE A 55 9.10 -10.74 26.34
N SER A 56 9.41 -10.45 27.62
CA SER A 56 8.57 -9.58 28.46
C SER A 56 8.45 -8.15 27.89
N ALA A 57 9.53 -7.61 27.30
CA ALA A 57 9.48 -6.30 26.65
C ALA A 57 8.62 -6.37 25.37
N TYR A 58 8.71 -7.47 24.62
CA TYR A 58 7.83 -7.74 23.49
C TYR A 58 6.35 -7.68 23.86
N LEU A 59 5.96 -8.38 24.94
CA LEU A 59 4.58 -8.37 25.45
C LEU A 59 4.13 -6.95 25.85
N LEU A 60 5.00 -6.22 26.54
CA LEU A 60 4.68 -4.87 27.00
C LEU A 60 4.48 -3.89 25.85
N TYR A 61 5.41 -3.84 24.89
CA TYR A 61 5.24 -2.89 23.79
C TYR A 61 4.07 -3.27 22.88
N SER A 62 3.83 -4.57 22.68
CA SER A 62 2.66 -5.02 21.91
C SER A 62 1.36 -4.56 22.55
N ALA A 63 1.25 -4.66 23.89
CA ALA A 63 0.11 -4.14 24.63
C ALA A 63 -0.04 -2.62 24.49
N LEU A 64 1.06 -1.86 24.58
CA LEU A 64 1.06 -0.39 24.41
C LEU A 64 0.70 0.04 22.99
N ILE A 65 1.26 -0.63 21.97
CA ILE A 65 0.91 -0.34 20.58
C ILE A 65 -0.57 -0.62 20.34
N SER A 66 -1.06 -1.76 20.81
CA SER A 66 -2.46 -2.16 20.59
C SER A 66 -3.46 -1.31 21.34
N ALA A 67 -3.12 -0.86 22.57
CA ALA A 67 -4.05 -0.11 23.41
C ALA A 67 -4.00 1.42 23.16
N ILE A 68 -2.87 1.96 22.68
CA ILE A 68 -2.64 3.41 22.62
C ILE A 68 -2.29 3.85 21.20
N VAL A 69 -1.18 3.37 20.66
CA VAL A 69 -0.61 3.94 19.42
C VAL A 69 -1.52 3.66 18.22
N TYR A 70 -1.90 2.41 18.02
CA TYR A 70 -2.72 2.00 16.88
C TYR A 70 -4.14 2.59 16.92
N PRO A 71 -4.88 2.56 18.02
CA PRO A 71 -6.22 3.17 18.07
C PRO A 71 -6.22 4.68 17.79
N ILE A 72 -5.18 5.40 18.22
CA ILE A 72 -5.04 6.82 17.94
C ILE A 72 -4.86 7.06 16.45
N SER A 73 -3.91 6.38 15.81
CA SER A 73 -3.63 6.54 14.39
C SER A 73 -4.79 6.06 13.51
N GLY A 74 -5.42 4.95 13.89
CA GLY A 74 -6.62 4.43 13.23
C GLY A 74 -7.79 5.40 13.29
N HIS A 75 -8.02 5.99 14.46
CA HIS A 75 -9.06 7.02 14.63
C HIS A 75 -8.81 8.25 13.74
N TRP A 76 -7.57 8.71 13.63
CA TRP A 76 -7.25 9.87 12.80
C TRP A 76 -7.60 9.68 11.33
N CYS A 77 -7.43 8.47 10.81
CA CYS A 77 -7.54 8.17 9.39
C CYS A 77 -8.88 7.52 9.01
N TRP A 78 -9.37 6.57 9.81
CA TRP A 78 -10.51 5.71 9.45
C TRP A 78 -11.82 6.04 10.18
N ASN A 79 -11.79 6.97 11.13
CA ASN A 79 -13.01 7.49 11.73
C ASN A 79 -13.44 8.76 10.99
N SER A 80 -14.75 8.88 10.72
CA SER A 80 -15.32 10.06 10.03
C SER A 80 -14.99 11.40 10.73
N ASP A 81 -14.82 11.37 12.06
CA ASP A 81 -14.45 12.53 12.87
C ASP A 81 -12.93 12.68 13.03
N GLY A 82 -12.15 11.80 12.42
CA GLY A 82 -10.70 11.85 12.42
C GLY A 82 -10.18 13.04 11.62
N TRP A 83 -9.22 13.77 12.17
CA TRP A 83 -8.71 14.98 11.53
C TRP A 83 -8.05 14.73 10.17
N LEU A 84 -7.41 13.58 9.97
CA LEU A 84 -6.87 13.18 8.65
C LEU A 84 -7.99 12.85 7.67
N ALA A 85 -9.01 12.10 8.11
CA ALA A 85 -10.16 11.78 7.28
C ALA A 85 -10.88 13.06 6.81
N GLN A 86 -11.05 14.04 7.72
CA GLN A 86 -11.65 15.33 7.37
C GLN A 86 -10.81 16.17 6.41
N LEU A 87 -9.50 15.94 6.32
CA LEU A 87 -8.63 16.55 5.32
C LEU A 87 -8.62 15.80 3.98
N GLY A 88 -9.40 14.73 3.84
CA GLY A 88 -9.42 13.91 2.62
C GLY A 88 -8.24 12.94 2.51
N PHE A 89 -7.58 12.60 3.61
CA PHE A 89 -6.49 11.61 3.60
C PHE A 89 -7.03 10.22 3.26
N HIS A 90 -6.46 9.62 2.21
CA HIS A 90 -6.85 8.29 1.75
C HIS A 90 -5.80 7.24 2.12
N ASP A 91 -6.22 6.24 2.88
CA ASP A 91 -5.45 5.05 3.19
C ASP A 91 -6.43 3.87 3.33
N PHE A 92 -6.71 3.21 2.20
CA PHE A 92 -7.76 2.20 2.11
C PHE A 92 -7.53 1.03 3.05
N ALA A 93 -6.35 0.43 3.02
CA ALA A 93 -6.07 -0.76 3.80
C ALA A 93 -4.88 -0.63 4.77
N GLY A 94 -4.24 0.53 4.91
CA GLY A 94 -3.30 0.77 6.00
C GLY A 94 -1.82 0.84 5.65
N SER A 95 -1.43 1.36 4.47
CA SER A 95 -0.01 1.68 4.22
C SER A 95 0.57 2.59 5.32
N THR A 96 -0.20 3.59 5.75
CA THR A 96 0.17 4.48 6.86
C THR A 96 -0.29 3.93 8.19
N VAL A 97 -1.59 3.66 8.35
CA VAL A 97 -2.20 3.33 9.65
C VAL A 97 -1.63 2.05 10.25
N VAL A 98 -1.31 1.05 9.42
CA VAL A 98 -0.74 -0.22 9.88
C VAL A 98 0.77 -0.27 9.66
N HIS A 99 1.20 -0.12 8.40
CA HIS A 99 2.59 -0.39 8.03
C HIS A 99 3.53 0.73 8.48
N MET A 100 3.21 1.99 8.22
CA MET A 100 4.08 3.09 8.65
C MET A 100 4.11 3.20 10.17
N VAL A 101 2.98 3.03 10.86
CA VAL A 101 2.92 3.03 12.32
C VAL A 101 3.80 1.92 12.90
N GLY A 102 3.68 0.69 12.39
CA GLY A 102 4.54 -0.42 12.80
C GLY A 102 6.01 -0.18 12.45
N GLY A 103 6.30 0.33 11.26
CA GLY A 103 7.66 0.61 10.78
C GLY A 103 8.38 1.71 11.57
N ILE A 104 7.70 2.81 11.89
CA ILE A 104 8.27 3.88 12.74
C ILE A 104 8.50 3.37 14.16
N SER A 105 7.55 2.64 14.73
CA SER A 105 7.72 2.00 16.05
C SER A 105 8.90 1.02 16.04
N ALA A 106 9.10 0.28 14.95
CA ALA A 106 10.23 -0.62 14.73
C ALA A 106 11.56 0.15 14.71
N LEU A 107 11.62 1.28 14.00
CA LEU A 107 12.81 2.14 13.97
C LEU A 107 13.20 2.63 15.36
N VAL A 108 12.22 3.15 16.10
CA VAL A 108 12.44 3.61 17.47
C VAL A 108 12.94 2.47 18.35
N GLY A 109 12.30 1.30 18.28
CA GLY A 109 12.75 0.11 19.00
C GLY A 109 14.18 -0.31 18.66
N ALA A 110 14.54 -0.30 17.37
CA ALA A 110 15.92 -0.63 16.92
C ALA A 110 16.95 0.36 17.44
N ILE A 111 16.63 1.66 17.48
CA ILE A 111 17.51 2.71 18.01
C ILE A 111 17.75 2.50 19.51
N PHE A 112 16.69 2.27 20.29
CA PHE A 112 16.81 2.08 21.75
C PHE A 112 17.56 0.80 22.12
N LEU A 113 17.38 -0.29 21.38
CA LEU A 113 18.07 -1.55 21.65
C LEU A 113 19.55 -1.54 21.21
N GLY A 114 19.87 -0.69 20.24
CA GLY A 114 21.19 -0.70 19.62
C GLY A 114 21.40 -1.91 18.68
N PRO A 115 22.59 -2.03 18.07
CA PRO A 115 22.88 -3.06 17.11
C PRO A 115 23.16 -4.42 17.78
N ARG A 116 22.93 -5.52 17.04
CA ARG A 116 23.34 -6.87 17.43
C ARG A 116 24.88 -6.93 17.57
N ILE A 117 25.35 -7.81 18.45
CA ILE A 117 26.79 -8.03 18.65
C ILE A 117 27.44 -8.40 17.31
N GLY A 118 28.49 -7.68 16.93
CA GLY A 118 29.23 -7.91 15.70
C GLY A 118 28.60 -7.35 14.42
N LYS A 119 27.45 -6.67 14.50
CA LYS A 119 26.80 -6.03 13.34
C LYS A 119 27.67 -4.98 12.66
N PHE A 120 28.39 -4.19 13.44
CA PHE A 120 29.34 -3.21 12.93
C PHE A 120 30.76 -3.53 13.41
N ASP A 121 31.76 -3.36 12.53
CA ASP A 121 33.15 -3.49 12.90
C ASP A 121 33.67 -2.22 13.65
N LYS A 122 34.95 -2.25 14.03
CA LYS A 122 35.60 -1.14 14.74
C LYS A 122 35.59 0.18 13.97
N ASN A 123 35.46 0.13 12.64
CA ASN A 123 35.40 1.29 11.75
C ASN A 123 33.93 1.68 11.43
N GLY A 124 32.95 1.05 12.05
CA GLY A 124 31.53 1.27 11.79
C GLY A 124 31.04 0.69 10.48
N LYS A 125 31.77 -0.20 9.84
CA LYS A 125 31.32 -0.88 8.61
C LYS A 125 30.34 -2.01 8.98
N ALA A 126 29.19 -2.01 8.32
CA ALA A 126 28.18 -3.03 8.52
C ALA A 126 28.66 -4.42 8.05
N ARG A 127 28.33 -5.44 8.82
CA ARG A 127 28.59 -6.85 8.50
C ARG A 127 27.26 -7.56 8.29
N ALA A 128 27.20 -8.45 7.31
CA ALA A 128 26.04 -9.31 7.11
C ALA A 128 25.92 -10.31 8.27
N ILE A 129 24.72 -10.39 8.84
CA ILE A 129 24.33 -11.46 9.78
C ILE A 129 23.20 -12.21 9.07
N PRO A 130 23.52 -13.33 8.38
CA PRO A 130 22.53 -14.07 7.60
C PRO A 130 21.50 -14.74 8.52
N GLY A 131 20.26 -14.84 8.05
CA GLY A 131 19.24 -15.66 8.70
C GLY A 131 19.55 -17.15 8.62
N HIS A 132 18.95 -17.93 9.50
CA HIS A 132 19.20 -19.38 9.60
C HIS A 132 18.54 -20.20 8.47
N SER A 133 17.48 -19.70 7.84
CA SER A 133 16.77 -20.40 6.77
C SER A 133 16.10 -19.47 5.78
N MET A 134 16.68 -19.34 4.61
CA MET A 134 16.10 -18.56 3.52
C MET A 134 14.83 -19.22 2.96
N THR A 135 14.75 -20.54 2.98
CA THR A 135 13.55 -21.28 2.54
C THR A 135 12.34 -20.95 3.41
N LEU A 136 12.52 -20.89 4.74
CA LEU A 136 11.44 -20.46 5.64
C LEU A 136 11.07 -18.99 5.45
N ALA A 137 12.03 -18.13 5.17
CA ALA A 137 11.75 -16.73 4.85
C ALA A 137 10.89 -16.61 3.56
N MET A 138 11.23 -17.37 2.51
CA MET A 138 10.41 -17.43 1.28
C MET A 138 8.99 -17.95 1.56
N LEU A 139 8.85 -19.03 2.32
CA LEU A 139 7.56 -19.56 2.72
C LEU A 139 6.76 -18.49 3.48
N GLY A 140 7.41 -17.76 4.39
CA GLY A 140 6.79 -16.66 5.13
C GLY A 140 6.23 -15.56 4.21
N ILE A 141 6.99 -15.17 3.18
CA ILE A 141 6.51 -14.17 2.22
C ILE A 141 5.34 -14.71 1.38
N PHE A 142 5.34 -15.97 0.96
CA PHE A 142 4.20 -16.53 0.26
C PHE A 142 2.94 -16.57 1.14
N LEU A 143 3.07 -16.90 2.42
CA LEU A 143 1.96 -16.85 3.37
C LEU A 143 1.44 -15.43 3.58
N LEU A 144 2.34 -14.44 3.69
CA LEU A 144 1.98 -13.04 3.76
C LEU A 144 1.29 -12.57 2.47
N TRP A 145 1.77 -12.96 1.30
CA TRP A 145 1.17 -12.59 0.01
C TRP A 145 -0.24 -13.15 -0.12
N ILE A 146 -0.44 -14.43 0.23
CA ILE A 146 -1.77 -15.04 0.26
C ILE A 146 -2.67 -14.30 1.27
N GLY A 147 -2.14 -14.00 2.47
CA GLY A 147 -2.88 -13.25 3.49
C GLY A 147 -3.24 -11.83 3.03
N TRP A 148 -2.44 -11.23 2.14
CA TRP A 148 -2.69 -9.90 1.60
C TRP A 148 -3.94 -9.83 0.71
N PHE A 149 -4.34 -10.95 0.13
CA PHE A 149 -5.62 -11.05 -0.56
C PHE A 149 -6.82 -11.02 0.40
N GLY A 150 -6.63 -11.30 1.68
CA GLY A 150 -7.58 -10.98 2.74
C GLY A 150 -7.41 -9.57 3.29
N PHE A 151 -6.18 -9.03 3.27
CA PHE A 151 -5.86 -7.73 3.81
C PHE A 151 -6.44 -6.60 2.95
N ASN A 152 -6.08 -6.52 1.66
CA ASN A 152 -6.50 -5.44 0.78
C ASN A 152 -7.95 -5.62 0.28
N PRO A 153 -8.32 -6.69 -0.45
CA PRO A 153 -9.71 -6.87 -0.88
C PRO A 153 -10.70 -6.97 0.27
N GLY A 154 -10.31 -7.55 1.42
CA GLY A 154 -11.14 -7.61 2.61
C GLY A 154 -11.43 -6.24 3.23
N SER A 155 -10.63 -5.21 2.91
CA SER A 155 -10.85 -3.84 3.40
C SER A 155 -12.06 -3.15 2.77
N THR A 156 -12.72 -3.73 1.78
CA THR A 156 -14.05 -3.30 1.33
C THR A 156 -15.09 -3.38 2.46
N ILE A 157 -14.84 -4.24 3.47
CA ILE A 157 -15.70 -4.46 4.66
C ILE A 157 -17.17 -4.67 4.27
N THR A 158 -17.38 -5.31 3.14
CA THR A 158 -18.67 -5.79 2.63
C THR A 158 -18.42 -6.93 1.65
N ALA A 159 -19.37 -7.82 1.51
CA ALA A 159 -19.30 -8.92 0.56
C ALA A 159 -20.54 -9.01 -0.32
N ASP A 160 -21.40 -7.99 -0.28
CA ASP A 160 -22.70 -7.99 -0.94
C ASP A 160 -22.66 -7.23 -2.26
N GLY A 161 -23.25 -7.87 -3.24
CA GLY A 161 -23.55 -7.26 -4.53
C GLY A 161 -22.42 -7.37 -5.56
N LYS A 162 -22.82 -7.19 -6.81
CA LYS A 162 -21.93 -7.34 -7.98
C LYS A 162 -20.84 -6.27 -8.00
N ASP A 163 -21.16 -5.06 -7.59
CA ASP A 163 -20.21 -3.92 -7.62
C ASP A 163 -19.06 -4.14 -6.66
N THR A 164 -19.35 -4.63 -5.44
CA THR A 164 -18.31 -5.01 -4.47
C THR A 164 -17.40 -6.12 -5.00
N TRP A 165 -17.94 -7.10 -5.70
CA TRP A 165 -17.11 -8.18 -6.26
C TRP A 165 -16.22 -7.69 -7.39
N VAL A 166 -16.68 -6.73 -8.18
CA VAL A 166 -15.86 -6.06 -9.22
C VAL A 166 -14.74 -5.28 -8.58
N GLU A 167 -15.03 -4.50 -7.55
CA GLU A 167 -14.05 -3.74 -6.77
C GLU A 167 -13.00 -4.68 -6.13
N MET A 168 -13.43 -5.71 -5.41
CA MET A 168 -12.52 -6.72 -4.84
C MET A 168 -11.64 -7.37 -5.91
N GLY A 169 -12.22 -7.69 -7.08
CA GLY A 169 -11.49 -8.23 -8.22
C GLY A 169 -10.38 -7.29 -8.71
N SER A 170 -10.68 -6.00 -8.80
CA SER A 170 -9.70 -4.95 -9.13
C SER A 170 -8.58 -4.90 -8.10
N ILE A 171 -8.94 -4.89 -6.81
CA ILE A 171 -7.97 -4.84 -5.69
C ILE A 171 -7.07 -6.08 -5.66
N PHE A 172 -7.59 -7.27 -6.00
CA PHE A 172 -6.75 -8.47 -6.18
C PHE A 172 -5.67 -8.26 -7.25
N ILE A 173 -6.03 -7.68 -8.38
CA ILE A 173 -5.11 -7.46 -9.51
C ILE A 173 -4.06 -6.41 -9.15
N THR A 174 -4.47 -5.25 -8.62
CA THR A 174 -3.54 -4.17 -8.24
C THR A 174 -2.56 -4.62 -7.16
N THR A 175 -3.05 -5.34 -6.16
CA THR A 175 -2.24 -5.91 -5.07
C THR A 175 -1.22 -6.91 -5.61
N ASN A 176 -1.66 -7.89 -6.42
CA ASN A 176 -0.78 -8.91 -6.97
C ASN A 176 0.27 -8.32 -7.92
N LEU A 177 -0.12 -7.37 -8.76
CA LEU A 177 0.77 -6.73 -9.72
C LEU A 177 1.87 -5.93 -9.02
N ALA A 178 1.52 -5.12 -8.01
CA ALA A 178 2.50 -4.35 -7.26
C ALA A 178 3.52 -5.26 -6.55
N ALA A 179 3.07 -6.38 -5.99
CA ALA A 179 3.95 -7.37 -5.36
C ALA A 179 4.92 -7.99 -6.37
N ALA A 180 4.42 -8.46 -7.50
CA ALA A 180 5.23 -9.11 -8.54
C ALA A 180 6.27 -8.13 -9.13
N VAL A 181 5.86 -6.90 -9.44
CA VAL A 181 6.74 -5.85 -9.95
C VAL A 181 7.79 -5.48 -8.91
N GLY A 182 7.39 -5.34 -7.64
CA GLY A 182 8.31 -5.08 -6.54
C GLY A 182 9.38 -6.15 -6.40
N ALA A 183 8.99 -7.43 -6.46
CA ALA A 183 9.92 -8.57 -6.42
C ALA A 183 10.93 -8.53 -7.56
N LEU A 184 10.46 -8.40 -8.80
CA LEU A 184 11.31 -8.36 -9.99
C LEU A 184 12.25 -7.15 -9.97
N THR A 185 11.76 -5.98 -9.59
CA THR A 185 12.57 -4.76 -9.50
C THR A 185 13.70 -4.92 -8.49
N ALA A 186 13.41 -5.39 -7.28
CA ALA A 186 14.44 -5.61 -6.27
C ALA A 186 15.44 -6.71 -6.68
N MET A 187 14.97 -7.75 -7.35
CA MET A 187 15.82 -8.80 -7.92
C MET A 187 16.80 -8.23 -8.97
N PHE A 188 16.33 -7.42 -9.91
CA PHE A 188 17.19 -6.79 -10.92
C PHE A 188 18.17 -5.78 -10.32
N LEU A 189 17.74 -5.00 -9.32
CA LEU A 189 18.61 -4.09 -8.58
C LEU A 189 19.73 -4.85 -7.87
N ALA A 190 19.38 -5.96 -7.21
CA ALA A 190 20.37 -6.83 -6.56
C ALA A 190 21.35 -7.42 -7.59
N TRP A 191 20.81 -7.91 -8.70
CA TRP A 191 21.63 -8.48 -9.78
C TRP A 191 22.63 -7.47 -10.35
N LYS A 192 22.14 -6.26 -10.62
CA LYS A 192 23.00 -5.16 -11.09
C LYS A 192 24.08 -4.77 -10.08
N LYS A 193 23.73 -4.75 -8.79
CA LYS A 193 24.64 -4.32 -7.71
C LYS A 193 25.65 -5.37 -7.29
N TYR A 194 25.24 -6.65 -7.24
CA TYR A 194 26.03 -7.74 -6.69
C TYR A 194 26.48 -8.80 -7.72
N GLY A 195 26.13 -8.63 -9.00
CA GLY A 195 26.43 -9.57 -10.07
C GLY A 195 25.59 -10.86 -10.09
N LYS A 196 24.66 -11.01 -9.13
CA LYS A 196 23.73 -12.13 -9.01
C LYS A 196 22.45 -11.71 -8.31
N PRO A 197 21.31 -12.39 -8.56
CA PRO A 197 20.09 -12.18 -7.80
C PRO A 197 20.30 -12.47 -6.32
N ASP A 198 19.62 -11.73 -5.46
CA ASP A 198 19.59 -11.96 -4.02
C ASP A 198 18.14 -12.29 -3.60
N VAL A 199 17.97 -13.46 -2.99
CA VAL A 199 16.62 -13.94 -2.59
C VAL A 199 16.03 -13.04 -1.51
N GLY A 200 16.82 -12.60 -0.53
CA GLY A 200 16.35 -11.73 0.55
C GLY A 200 15.83 -10.40 0.03
N LEU A 201 16.56 -9.76 -0.90
CA LEU A 201 16.10 -8.52 -1.54
C LEU A 201 14.88 -8.76 -2.42
N THR A 202 14.82 -9.89 -3.13
CA THR A 202 13.67 -10.23 -4.00
C THR A 202 12.38 -10.37 -3.21
N ILE A 203 12.39 -11.15 -2.12
CA ILE A 203 11.19 -11.36 -1.29
C ILE A 203 10.77 -10.09 -0.55
N ASN A 204 11.73 -9.29 -0.10
CA ASN A 204 11.43 -8.00 0.51
C ASN A 204 10.96 -6.96 -0.53
N GLY A 205 11.37 -7.09 -1.79
CA GLY A 205 10.82 -6.30 -2.88
C GLY A 205 9.34 -6.59 -3.13
N ALA A 206 8.93 -7.87 -3.07
CA ALA A 206 7.52 -8.23 -3.10
C ALA A 206 6.76 -7.58 -1.94
N LEU A 207 7.31 -7.67 -0.72
CA LEU A 207 6.72 -7.06 0.46
C LEU A 207 6.61 -5.54 0.33
N ALA A 208 7.64 -4.87 -0.20
CA ALA A 208 7.62 -3.43 -0.45
C ALA A 208 6.50 -3.02 -1.42
N GLY A 209 6.27 -3.79 -2.48
CA GLY A 209 5.17 -3.60 -3.41
C GLY A 209 3.80 -3.78 -2.74
N LEU A 210 3.64 -4.86 -1.94
CA LEU A 210 2.42 -5.12 -1.17
C LEU A 210 2.10 -3.98 -0.21
N ILE A 211 3.09 -3.51 0.55
CA ILE A 211 2.94 -2.42 1.51
C ILE A 211 2.58 -1.12 0.80
N GLY A 212 3.28 -0.78 -0.28
CA GLY A 212 3.06 0.47 -0.98
C GLY A 212 1.70 0.58 -1.62
N ILE A 213 1.19 -0.52 -2.20
CA ILE A 213 -0.12 -0.52 -2.86
C ILE A 213 -1.29 -0.45 -1.88
N THR A 214 -1.08 -0.82 -0.62
CA THR A 214 -2.13 -1.01 0.39
C THR A 214 -2.98 0.24 0.63
N ALA A 215 -2.41 1.47 0.51
CA ALA A 215 -3.19 2.70 0.69
C ALA A 215 -4.16 2.99 -0.45
N GLY A 216 -3.84 2.62 -1.68
CA GLY A 216 -4.60 3.01 -2.86
C GLY A 216 -4.98 1.86 -3.77
N CYS A 217 -4.97 0.63 -3.26
CA CYS A 217 -5.28 -0.56 -4.07
C CYS A 217 -6.68 -0.54 -4.69
N ASP A 218 -7.60 0.22 -4.11
CA ASP A 218 -8.99 0.44 -4.54
C ASP A 218 -9.12 1.50 -5.65
N VAL A 219 -8.28 2.55 -5.62
CA VAL A 219 -8.41 3.71 -6.51
C VAL A 219 -7.42 3.72 -7.67
N VAL A 220 -6.30 3.00 -7.58
CA VAL A 220 -5.30 3.03 -8.66
C VAL A 220 -5.60 2.02 -9.76
N SER A 221 -5.23 2.39 -10.99
CA SER A 221 -5.27 1.46 -12.12
C SER A 221 -4.15 0.40 -12.03
N PRO A 222 -4.21 -0.71 -12.80
CA PRO A 222 -3.11 -1.66 -12.88
C PRO A 222 -1.77 -1.01 -13.30
N VAL A 223 -1.80 0.04 -14.12
CA VAL A 223 -0.60 0.80 -14.48
C VAL A 223 -0.06 1.58 -13.28
N GLY A 224 -0.95 2.22 -12.50
CA GLY A 224 -0.58 2.86 -11.23
C GLY A 224 0.04 1.86 -10.25
N ALA A 225 -0.56 0.68 -10.10
CA ALA A 225 -0.05 -0.39 -9.25
C ALA A 225 1.34 -0.89 -9.70
N PHE A 226 1.59 -0.97 -11.01
CA PHE A 226 2.91 -1.27 -11.55
C PHE A 226 3.95 -0.24 -11.09
N PHE A 227 3.67 1.05 -11.21
CA PHE A 227 4.60 2.10 -10.80
C PHE A 227 4.77 2.17 -9.28
N ILE A 228 3.72 1.95 -8.50
CA ILE A 228 3.82 1.86 -7.04
C ILE A 228 4.75 0.71 -6.65
N GLY A 229 4.58 -0.48 -7.22
CA GLY A 229 5.44 -1.63 -6.95
C GLY A 229 6.91 -1.35 -7.33
N LEU A 230 7.14 -0.75 -8.50
CA LEU A 230 8.45 -0.36 -8.98
C LEU A 230 9.12 0.63 -8.01
N ILE A 231 8.46 1.74 -7.70
CA ILE A 231 9.01 2.82 -6.87
C ILE A 231 9.24 2.34 -5.43
N CYS A 232 8.32 1.59 -4.85
CA CYS A 232 8.48 1.05 -3.50
C CYS A 232 9.63 0.06 -3.39
N ALA A 233 9.92 -0.73 -4.43
CA ALA A 233 11.12 -1.57 -4.44
C ALA A 233 12.42 -0.74 -4.43
N PHE A 234 12.48 0.37 -5.17
CA PHE A 234 13.59 1.33 -5.07
C PHE A 234 13.67 1.92 -3.66
N ILE A 235 12.56 2.42 -3.11
CA ILE A 235 12.52 2.96 -1.75
C ILE A 235 13.09 1.95 -0.76
N TYR A 236 12.63 0.70 -0.80
CA TYR A 236 13.11 -0.35 0.09
C TYR A 236 14.62 -0.58 0.00
N VAL A 237 15.12 -0.82 -1.20
CA VAL A 237 16.54 -1.17 -1.41
C VAL A 237 17.48 -0.05 -0.96
N TYR A 238 17.12 1.20 -1.27
CA TYR A 238 17.92 2.36 -0.87
C TYR A 238 17.75 2.70 0.60
N ALA A 239 16.52 2.68 1.15
CA ALA A 239 16.26 2.97 2.55
C ALA A 239 16.97 1.96 3.46
N ALA A 240 16.88 0.66 3.18
CA ALA A 240 17.59 -0.37 3.94
C ALA A 240 19.11 -0.12 3.94
N SER A 241 19.68 0.23 2.79
CA SER A 241 21.10 0.57 2.68
C SER A 241 21.48 1.83 3.47
N ILE A 242 20.63 2.86 3.44
CA ILE A 242 20.86 4.13 4.15
C ILE A 242 20.76 3.92 5.66
N VAL A 243 19.74 3.22 6.14
CA VAL A 243 19.52 2.92 7.56
C VAL A 243 20.73 2.17 8.14
N GLU A 244 21.18 1.13 7.44
CA GLU A 244 22.31 0.34 7.89
C GLU A 244 23.65 1.07 7.75
N ASN A 245 23.96 1.63 6.59
CA ASN A 245 25.30 2.12 6.30
C ASN A 245 25.54 3.56 6.71
N LYS A 246 24.51 4.43 6.65
CA LYS A 246 24.64 5.85 7.01
C LYS A 246 24.24 6.11 8.46
N PHE A 247 23.08 5.62 8.87
CA PHE A 247 22.57 5.85 10.23
C PHE A 247 23.10 4.84 11.25
N LYS A 248 23.72 3.74 10.80
CA LYS A 248 24.26 2.67 11.66
C LYS A 248 23.19 2.06 12.58
N ILE A 249 21.98 1.97 12.09
CA ILE A 249 20.88 1.31 12.78
C ILE A 249 20.79 -0.12 12.29
N ASP A 250 20.74 -1.07 13.21
CA ASP A 250 20.55 -2.48 12.88
C ASP A 250 19.07 -2.81 12.82
N ASP A 251 18.54 -2.89 11.61
CA ASP A 251 17.19 -3.36 11.28
C ASP A 251 17.31 -4.75 10.64
N PRO A 252 17.24 -5.85 11.41
CA PRO A 252 17.62 -7.20 10.97
C PRO A 252 16.93 -7.70 9.71
N VAL A 253 15.66 -7.36 9.55
CA VAL A 253 14.83 -7.80 8.41
C VAL A 253 14.40 -6.66 7.50
N GLY A 254 14.88 -5.44 7.74
CA GLY A 254 14.49 -4.27 6.97
C GLY A 254 13.05 -3.82 7.27
N ALA A 255 12.58 -4.02 8.51
CA ALA A 255 11.21 -3.71 8.90
C ALA A 255 10.87 -2.23 8.72
N PHE A 256 11.75 -1.32 9.13
CA PHE A 256 11.54 0.11 8.90
C PHE A 256 11.62 0.47 7.42
N ALA A 257 12.60 -0.07 6.70
CA ALA A 257 12.74 0.22 5.27
C ALA A 257 11.52 -0.26 4.46
N ALA A 258 10.99 -1.45 4.78
CA ALA A 258 9.81 -2.00 4.13
C ALA A 258 8.52 -1.29 4.60
N HIS A 259 8.24 -1.31 5.89
CA HIS A 259 6.95 -0.86 6.39
C HIS A 259 6.90 0.66 6.63
N GLY A 260 7.95 1.25 7.20
CA GLY A 260 8.01 2.70 7.44
C GLY A 260 8.16 3.49 6.14
N CYS A 261 9.19 3.19 5.35
CA CYS A 261 9.49 3.98 4.16
C CYS A 261 8.55 3.67 2.99
N CYS A 262 8.24 2.38 2.72
CA CYS A 262 7.32 2.04 1.64
C CYS A 262 5.86 2.33 2.02
N GLY A 263 5.49 2.24 3.30
CA GLY A 263 4.17 2.68 3.77
C GLY A 263 3.94 4.17 3.52
N ALA A 264 4.89 5.02 3.95
CA ALA A 264 4.85 6.44 3.67
C ALA A 264 4.90 6.74 2.16
N GLY A 265 5.81 6.07 1.44
CA GLY A 265 5.97 6.25 -0.01
C GLY A 265 4.72 5.87 -0.79
N GLY A 266 4.09 4.74 -0.46
CA GLY A 266 2.85 4.29 -1.09
C GLY A 266 1.70 5.27 -0.90
N THR A 267 1.49 5.73 0.34
CA THR A 267 0.44 6.72 0.64
C THR A 267 0.69 8.05 -0.07
N LEU A 268 1.94 8.54 -0.11
CA LEU A 268 2.26 9.75 -0.88
C LEU A 268 2.02 9.58 -2.38
N LEU A 269 2.33 8.41 -2.94
CA LEU A 269 2.07 8.11 -4.35
C LEU A 269 0.56 8.10 -4.65
N VAL A 270 -0.26 7.56 -3.74
CA VAL A 270 -1.72 7.63 -3.86
C VAL A 270 -2.19 9.06 -3.80
N GLY A 271 -1.74 9.86 -2.84
CA GLY A 271 -2.11 11.28 -2.74
C GLY A 271 -1.73 12.08 -3.98
N LEU A 272 -0.56 11.81 -4.60
CA LEU A 272 -0.17 12.42 -5.87
C LEU A 272 -1.07 11.98 -7.03
N LEU A 273 -1.45 10.70 -7.08
CA LEU A 273 -2.35 10.16 -8.10
C LEU A 273 -3.78 10.67 -7.87
N ASP A 274 -4.25 10.68 -6.63
CA ASP A 274 -5.59 11.16 -6.27
C ASP A 274 -5.72 12.67 -6.50
N GLY A 275 -4.70 13.47 -6.16
CA GLY A 275 -4.62 14.87 -6.53
C GLY A 275 -4.69 15.08 -8.05
N TYR A 276 -4.02 14.25 -8.84
CA TYR A 276 -4.14 14.26 -10.29
C TYR A 276 -5.57 13.90 -10.76
N PHE A 277 -6.20 12.91 -10.11
CA PHE A 277 -7.57 12.51 -10.43
C PHE A 277 -8.62 13.53 -9.91
N GLY A 278 -8.38 14.15 -8.76
CA GLY A 278 -9.22 15.21 -8.18
C GLY A 278 -9.31 16.47 -9.06
N GLU A 279 -8.24 16.79 -9.78
CA GLU A 279 -8.20 17.86 -10.80
C GLU A 279 -8.84 17.44 -12.14
N GLY A 280 -9.57 16.32 -12.19
CA GLY A 280 -10.31 15.85 -13.38
C GLY A 280 -9.57 14.80 -14.22
N GLY A 281 -8.45 14.29 -13.76
CA GLY A 281 -7.70 13.22 -14.41
C GLY A 281 -8.29 11.83 -14.18
N GLN A 282 -9.51 11.59 -14.59
CA GLN A 282 -10.24 10.33 -14.34
C GLN A 282 -9.80 9.13 -15.17
N HIS A 283 -8.64 8.84 -15.38
CA HIS A 283 -7.95 7.71 -16.05
C HIS A 283 -6.82 8.24 -16.92
N ILE A 284 -5.62 7.74 -16.74
CA ILE A 284 -4.56 7.88 -17.75
C ILE A 284 -4.88 6.90 -18.88
N ASN A 285 -5.79 7.27 -19.74
CA ASN A 285 -5.92 6.68 -21.04
C ASN A 285 -5.01 7.48 -21.97
N VAL A 286 -3.85 6.94 -22.30
CA VAL A 286 -3.00 7.51 -23.33
C VAL A 286 -3.64 7.18 -24.67
N ASN A 287 -4.53 8.05 -25.13
CA ASN A 287 -4.94 8.05 -26.53
C ASN A 287 -3.81 8.73 -27.31
N VAL A 288 -3.08 7.97 -28.12
CA VAL A 288 -1.98 8.46 -28.95
C VAL A 288 -2.53 9.09 -30.25
N PHE A 289 -3.54 9.97 -30.12
CA PHE A 289 -4.14 10.66 -31.25
C PHE A 289 -3.98 12.18 -31.05
N THR A 290 -3.79 12.91 -32.13
CA THR A 290 -3.82 14.37 -32.04
C THR A 290 -5.27 14.86 -32.09
N ARG A 291 -5.50 16.10 -31.60
CA ARG A 291 -6.81 16.72 -31.67
C ARG A 291 -7.33 16.81 -33.09
N GLU A 292 -6.44 17.13 -34.03
CA GLU A 292 -6.71 17.22 -35.47
C GLU A 292 -7.17 15.86 -36.03
N THR A 293 -6.55 14.76 -35.59
CA THR A 293 -6.96 13.40 -36.01
C THR A 293 -8.38 13.05 -35.57
N LEU A 294 -8.74 13.38 -34.33
CA LEU A 294 -10.09 13.13 -33.84
C LEU A 294 -11.12 14.08 -34.49
N GLN A 295 -10.74 15.30 -34.79
CA GLN A 295 -11.58 16.26 -35.51
C GLN A 295 -11.82 15.78 -36.96
N ASP A 296 -10.77 15.35 -37.69
CA ASP A 296 -10.91 14.80 -39.04
C ASP A 296 -11.75 13.52 -39.06
N ALA A 297 -11.62 12.67 -38.01
CA ALA A 297 -12.44 11.48 -37.87
C ALA A 297 -13.93 11.77 -37.59
N MET A 298 -14.23 12.91 -36.96
CA MET A 298 -15.61 13.39 -36.81
C MET A 298 -16.23 13.85 -38.13
N ASP A 299 -15.40 14.50 -38.95
CA ASP A 299 -15.84 15.13 -40.20
C ASP A 299 -15.77 14.16 -41.38
N HIS A 300 -14.88 13.15 -41.32
CA HIS A 300 -14.64 12.13 -42.33
C HIS A 300 -14.59 10.72 -41.74
N PRO A 301 -15.67 10.21 -41.15
CA PRO A 301 -15.70 8.93 -40.47
C PRO A 301 -15.32 7.72 -41.34
N GLU A 302 -15.54 7.82 -42.64
CA GLU A 302 -15.15 6.79 -43.61
C GLU A 302 -13.65 6.54 -43.73
N LYS A 303 -12.81 7.52 -43.37
CA LYS A 303 -11.35 7.37 -43.35
C LYS A 303 -10.87 6.61 -42.09
N TYR A 304 -11.68 6.52 -41.06
CA TYR A 304 -11.29 6.02 -39.75
C TYR A 304 -12.17 4.89 -39.19
N PRO A 305 -12.50 3.85 -40.00
CA PRO A 305 -13.50 2.84 -39.62
C PRO A 305 -13.15 2.02 -38.38
N GLN A 306 -11.86 1.95 -38.01
CA GLN A 306 -11.34 1.20 -36.88
C GLN A 306 -10.83 2.09 -35.72
N LEU A 307 -11.03 3.42 -35.80
CA LEU A 307 -10.53 4.31 -34.78
C LEU A 307 -11.24 4.05 -33.44
N THR A 308 -10.47 3.55 -32.50
CA THR A 308 -10.93 3.19 -31.16
C THR A 308 -10.34 4.12 -30.13
N VAL A 309 -11.16 4.76 -29.33
CA VAL A 309 -10.76 5.60 -28.20
C VAL A 309 -11.12 4.91 -26.89
N ARG A 310 -10.33 5.11 -25.86
CA ARG A 310 -10.67 4.66 -24.52
C ARG A 310 -11.37 5.77 -23.76
N VAL A 311 -12.55 5.46 -23.22
CA VAL A 311 -13.36 6.36 -22.42
C VAL A 311 -13.70 5.61 -21.12
N SER A 312 -13.28 6.16 -19.97
CA SER A 312 -13.67 5.63 -18.65
C SER A 312 -13.56 4.11 -18.50
N GLY A 313 -12.39 3.54 -18.87
CA GLY A 313 -12.10 2.11 -18.63
C GLY A 313 -12.48 1.13 -19.73
N TYR A 314 -13.21 1.54 -20.75
CA TYR A 314 -13.55 0.68 -21.90
C TYR A 314 -13.21 1.33 -23.24
N ALA A 315 -12.97 0.51 -24.26
CA ALA A 315 -12.64 0.95 -25.60
C ALA A 315 -13.91 1.05 -26.45
N VAL A 316 -14.10 2.17 -27.10
CA VAL A 316 -15.24 2.41 -28.01
C VAL A 316 -14.74 2.85 -29.38
N ASN A 317 -15.45 2.44 -30.42
CA ASN A 317 -15.18 2.95 -31.75
C ASN A 317 -15.65 4.40 -31.85
N PHE A 318 -14.72 5.34 -32.07
CA PHE A 318 -14.96 6.78 -32.00
C PHE A 318 -16.04 7.27 -32.99
N ILE A 319 -16.04 6.73 -34.23
CA ILE A 319 -17.00 7.14 -35.25
C ILE A 319 -18.44 6.62 -35.00
N LYS A 320 -18.60 5.65 -34.07
CA LYS A 320 -19.91 5.15 -33.64
C LYS A 320 -20.53 5.93 -32.47
N LEU A 321 -19.78 6.84 -31.90
CA LEU A 321 -20.27 7.76 -30.88
C LEU A 321 -21.15 8.86 -31.50
N THR A 322 -22.10 9.37 -30.72
CA THR A 322 -22.86 10.56 -31.12
C THR A 322 -21.92 11.78 -31.24
N ARG A 323 -22.30 12.77 -32.03
CA ARG A 323 -21.51 14.01 -32.20
C ARG A 323 -21.19 14.67 -30.87
N GLU A 324 -22.14 14.66 -29.95
CA GLU A 324 -21.98 15.22 -28.59
C GLU A 324 -20.93 14.41 -27.78
N GLN A 325 -21.01 13.08 -27.82
CA GLN A 325 -20.02 12.21 -27.19
C GLN A 325 -18.62 12.33 -27.78
N GLN A 326 -18.52 12.50 -29.12
CA GLN A 326 -17.25 12.74 -29.80
C GLN A 326 -16.61 14.06 -29.33
N LEU A 327 -17.39 15.13 -29.23
CA LEU A 327 -16.94 16.43 -28.73
C LEU A 327 -16.51 16.34 -27.27
N ASP A 328 -17.23 15.59 -26.44
CA ASP A 328 -16.86 15.34 -25.05
C ASP A 328 -15.51 14.62 -24.95
N VAL A 329 -15.29 13.57 -25.75
CA VAL A 329 -14.01 12.88 -25.82
C VAL A 329 -12.87 13.81 -26.23
N ILE A 330 -13.07 14.64 -27.25
CA ILE A 330 -12.08 15.62 -27.70
C ILE A 330 -11.79 16.65 -26.60
N SER A 331 -12.80 17.14 -25.90
CA SER A 331 -12.64 18.14 -24.85
C SER A 331 -11.86 17.60 -23.63
N ARG A 332 -12.09 16.35 -23.28
CA ARG A 332 -11.40 15.67 -22.15
C ARG A 332 -9.99 15.19 -22.49
N THR A 333 -9.74 14.88 -23.77
CA THR A 333 -8.45 14.33 -24.22
C THR A 333 -7.37 15.41 -24.37
N PHE A 334 -7.76 16.64 -24.62
CA PHE A 334 -6.83 17.75 -24.85
C PHE A 334 -7.17 18.92 -23.94
N HIS A 335 -6.44 19.05 -22.84
CA HIS A 335 -6.47 20.25 -22.02
C HIS A 335 -5.84 21.40 -22.82
N ALA A 336 -6.55 22.51 -22.93
CA ALA A 336 -5.96 23.73 -23.45
C ALA A 336 -4.85 24.13 -22.47
N GLY A 337 -3.60 24.09 -22.93
CA GLY A 337 -2.47 24.55 -22.13
C GLY A 337 -2.71 26.00 -21.73
N SER A 338 -2.72 26.25 -20.42
CA SER A 338 -2.59 27.57 -19.83
C SER A 338 -1.14 28.00 -19.85
#